data_b6983c8df87e16f72887efdf00cb3fda
#
_entry.id   b6983c8df87e16f72887efdf00cb3fda
#
_cell.length_a   1.000
_cell.length_b   1.000
_cell.length_c   1.000
_cell.angle_alpha   90.00
_cell.angle_beta   90.00
_cell.angle_gamma   90.00
#
_symmetry.space_group_name_H-M   'P 1'
#
loop_
_entity.id
_entity.type
_entity.pdbx_description
1 polymer ?
#
loop_
_entity_poly.entity_id
_entity_poly.type
_entity_poly.pdbx_seq_one_letter_code
_entity_poly.pdbx_strand_id
1 'polypeptide(L)'
;MVLNYIWIAFFLLAFVFAVCETVFNGNIDIWTTIMTSSFDSAKTAFELSLGLTGVLSLWMGIMKIGENGGVIPFFGRLVSPLFSRLFPGIPRNHPAMGAIFMNVSANMLGLDNAATPLGLKAMQHMQELNPKKDTATDAMLMFLILNASGLVLIPIGIMTYRASCGAANPTDVFVPILIATFIATLVGIVALCIKQRINMFDKVILSWLGGITLFVAGIVWYFSTLSAEEMQRQSSFIANLILFSVIIGFIIAGCRKKINLYDSFIEGAKDGFKTAVMIIPYLVAILVAIGMFRASGAMDVITGAVTSFVHWLGFNADWVEALPTALMKPLSGTGSRGMMVDVINTFGVDSFVARVAGCIQGSTDTTFYILAVYFGSVGVRNTRYAVPFALLADVVGSITGIAVAYFFFG
;
A
#
# COMPACT_ATOMS: atom_id res chain seq x y z
N MET A 1 -17.58 -1.90 -8.22
CA MET A 1 -18.96 -1.60 -7.75
C MET A 1 -18.98 -0.98 -6.35
N VAL A 2 -18.25 -1.51 -5.35
CA VAL A 2 -18.29 -1.00 -3.96
C VAL A 2 -17.84 0.47 -3.88
N LEU A 3 -16.72 0.84 -4.52
CA LEU A 3 -16.25 2.24 -4.54
C LEU A 3 -17.30 3.22 -5.07
N ASN A 4 -18.08 2.83 -6.07
CA ASN A 4 -19.15 3.67 -6.60
C ASN A 4 -20.24 3.98 -5.55
N TYR A 5 -20.62 2.99 -4.75
CA TYR A 5 -21.61 3.21 -3.68
C TYR A 5 -21.06 4.09 -2.56
N ILE A 6 -19.77 3.92 -2.18
CA ILE A 6 -19.12 4.76 -1.17
C ILE A 6 -19.01 6.20 -1.68
N TRP A 7 -18.58 6.38 -2.93
CA TRP A 7 -18.47 7.70 -3.55
C TRP A 7 -19.83 8.42 -3.61
N ILE A 8 -20.89 7.73 -4.01
CA ILE A 8 -22.26 8.26 -3.99
C ILE A 8 -22.70 8.59 -2.55
N ALA A 9 -22.38 7.69 -1.59
CA ALA A 9 -22.76 7.89 -0.19
C ALA A 9 -22.15 9.17 0.41
N PHE A 10 -20.92 9.53 0.05
CA PHE A 10 -20.31 10.79 0.51
C PHE A 10 -21.12 12.01 0.11
N PHE A 11 -21.57 12.09 -1.13
CA PHE A 11 -22.39 13.22 -1.58
C PHE A 11 -23.78 13.21 -0.95
N LEU A 12 -24.43 12.05 -0.88
CA LEU A 12 -25.79 11.97 -0.31
C LEU A 12 -25.78 12.27 1.19
N LEU A 13 -24.81 11.75 1.93
CA LEU A 13 -24.67 12.04 3.35
C LEU A 13 -24.30 13.51 3.59
N ALA A 14 -23.37 14.08 2.81
CA ALA A 14 -23.06 15.50 2.88
C ALA A 14 -24.31 16.36 2.67
N PHE A 15 -25.13 16.01 1.69
CA PHE A 15 -26.41 16.72 1.44
C PHE A 15 -27.39 16.59 2.62
N VAL A 16 -27.57 15.37 3.16
CA VAL A 16 -28.47 15.15 4.32
C VAL A 16 -28.00 15.94 5.53
N PHE A 17 -26.68 15.93 5.82
CA PHE A 17 -26.12 16.70 6.92
C PHE A 17 -26.30 18.21 6.72
N ALA A 18 -26.10 18.71 5.49
CA ALA A 18 -26.33 20.12 5.17
C ALA A 18 -27.80 20.53 5.39
N VAL A 19 -28.75 19.66 5.00
CA VAL A 19 -30.18 19.89 5.28
C VAL A 19 -30.46 19.90 6.78
N CYS A 20 -29.91 18.94 7.53
CA CYS A 20 -30.05 18.88 8.99
C CYS A 20 -29.51 20.16 9.66
N GLU A 21 -28.29 20.60 9.29
CA GLU A 21 -27.69 21.84 9.80
C GLU A 21 -28.57 23.07 9.48
N THR A 22 -29.12 23.14 8.29
CA THR A 22 -30.00 24.24 7.92
C THR A 22 -31.32 24.24 8.70
N VAL A 23 -31.95 23.05 8.85
CA VAL A 23 -33.28 22.92 9.47
C VAL A 23 -33.21 23.03 11.00
N PHE A 24 -32.24 22.37 11.63
CA PHE A 24 -32.18 22.29 13.10
C PHE A 24 -31.34 23.40 13.73
N ASN A 25 -30.25 23.84 13.04
CA ASN A 25 -29.30 24.81 13.57
C ASN A 25 -29.40 26.19 12.86
N GLY A 26 -30.24 26.31 11.83
CA GLY A 26 -30.42 27.58 11.07
C GLY A 26 -29.16 27.96 10.25
N ASN A 27 -28.20 27.04 10.09
CA ASN A 27 -26.95 27.33 9.40
C ASN A 27 -27.13 27.21 7.87
N ILE A 28 -27.41 28.33 7.22
CA ILE A 28 -27.51 28.39 5.75
C ILE A 28 -26.15 28.52 5.06
N ASP A 29 -25.11 28.97 5.79
CA ASP A 29 -23.76 29.14 5.23
C ASP A 29 -23.08 27.81 4.94
N ILE A 30 -23.61 26.71 5.50
CA ILE A 30 -23.13 25.35 5.23
C ILE A 30 -23.09 25.02 3.73
N TRP A 31 -24.07 25.50 2.95
CA TRP A 31 -24.12 25.28 1.51
C TRP A 31 -22.95 25.94 0.78
N THR A 32 -22.63 27.17 1.17
CA THR A 32 -21.47 27.90 0.65
C THR A 32 -20.16 27.20 1.03
N THR A 33 -20.06 26.76 2.28
CA THR A 33 -18.88 26.03 2.79
C THR A 33 -18.65 24.75 2.00
N ILE A 34 -19.67 23.92 1.78
CA ILE A 34 -19.57 22.68 1.02
C ILE A 34 -19.18 22.95 -0.44
N MET A 35 -19.80 23.96 -1.09
CA MET A 35 -19.48 24.29 -2.48
C MET A 35 -18.07 24.85 -2.63
N THR A 36 -17.62 25.72 -1.74
CA THR A 36 -16.25 26.22 -1.71
C THR A 36 -15.27 25.08 -1.53
N SER A 37 -15.51 24.17 -0.57
CA SER A 37 -14.70 22.99 -0.35
C SER A 37 -14.58 22.10 -1.60
N SER A 38 -15.62 22.00 -2.41
CA SER A 38 -15.57 21.22 -3.65
C SER A 38 -14.58 21.81 -4.67
N PHE A 39 -14.57 23.15 -4.83
CA PHE A 39 -13.64 23.83 -5.73
C PHE A 39 -12.20 23.77 -5.23
N ASP A 40 -12.01 24.00 -3.93
CA ASP A 40 -10.69 23.93 -3.28
C ASP A 40 -10.10 22.52 -3.36
N SER A 41 -10.92 21.49 -3.12
CA SER A 41 -10.52 20.10 -3.24
C SER A 41 -10.13 19.73 -4.69
N ALA A 42 -10.87 20.22 -5.68
CA ALA A 42 -10.54 19.98 -7.09
C ALA A 42 -9.21 20.66 -7.48
N LYS A 43 -8.98 21.90 -7.02
CA LYS A 43 -7.72 22.62 -7.22
C LYS A 43 -6.56 21.87 -6.54
N THR A 44 -6.70 21.51 -5.28
CA THR A 44 -5.71 20.75 -4.52
C THR A 44 -5.35 19.42 -5.18
N ALA A 45 -6.34 18.68 -5.70
CA ALA A 45 -6.12 17.44 -6.42
C ALA A 45 -5.23 17.63 -7.67
N PHE A 46 -5.45 18.70 -8.40
CA PHE A 46 -4.65 19.04 -9.59
C PHE A 46 -3.24 19.47 -9.21
N GLU A 47 -3.09 20.37 -8.25
CA GLU A 47 -1.79 20.87 -7.78
C GLU A 47 -0.92 19.74 -7.22
N LEU A 48 -1.51 18.83 -6.44
CA LEU A 48 -0.85 17.64 -5.93
C LEU A 48 -0.35 16.74 -7.08
N SER A 49 -1.18 16.52 -8.09
CA SER A 49 -0.80 15.69 -9.24
C SER A 49 0.36 16.29 -10.03
N LEU A 50 0.43 17.61 -10.13
CA LEU A 50 1.59 18.30 -10.71
C LEU A 50 2.85 18.08 -9.88
N GLY A 51 2.76 18.21 -8.53
CA GLY A 51 3.86 17.91 -7.62
C GLY A 51 4.35 16.47 -7.72
N LEU A 52 3.41 15.52 -7.85
CA LEU A 52 3.73 14.10 -8.04
C LEU A 52 4.49 13.82 -9.35
N THR A 53 4.31 14.61 -10.39
CA THR A 53 4.89 14.37 -11.73
C THR A 53 6.41 14.23 -11.68
N GLY A 54 7.11 15.16 -11.01
CA GLY A 54 8.57 15.13 -10.92
C GLY A 54 9.09 13.95 -10.11
N VAL A 55 8.50 13.70 -8.94
CA VAL A 55 8.95 12.63 -8.03
C VAL A 55 8.64 11.24 -8.61
N LEU A 56 7.46 11.04 -9.21
CA LEU A 56 7.13 9.81 -9.92
C LEU A 56 8.07 9.57 -11.12
N SER A 57 8.35 10.60 -11.91
CA SER A 57 9.29 10.49 -13.06
C SER A 57 10.68 10.09 -12.57
N LEU A 58 11.19 10.69 -11.50
CA LEU A 58 12.47 10.30 -10.90
C LEU A 58 12.50 8.83 -10.52
N TRP A 59 11.57 8.41 -9.68
CA TRP A 59 11.58 7.05 -9.15
C TRP A 59 11.29 5.99 -10.22
N MET A 60 10.33 6.22 -11.11
CA MET A 60 10.04 5.28 -12.20
C MET A 60 11.19 5.20 -13.20
N GLY A 61 11.91 6.31 -13.42
CA GLY A 61 13.16 6.29 -14.19
C GLY A 61 14.24 5.43 -13.56
N ILE A 62 14.50 5.59 -12.27
CA ILE A 62 15.46 4.76 -11.52
C ILE A 62 15.03 3.28 -11.49
N MET A 63 13.73 3.00 -11.26
CA MET A 63 13.19 1.65 -11.28
C MET A 63 13.37 0.98 -12.64
N LYS A 64 13.19 1.70 -13.74
CA LYS A 64 13.38 1.18 -15.10
C LYS A 64 14.83 0.79 -15.36
N ILE A 65 15.80 1.53 -14.84
CA ILE A 65 17.21 1.12 -14.87
C ILE A 65 17.40 -0.22 -14.16
N GLY A 66 16.83 -0.39 -12.96
CA GLY A 66 16.89 -1.63 -12.19
C GLY A 66 16.24 -2.82 -12.93
N GLU A 67 15.08 -2.61 -13.53
CA GLU A 67 14.35 -3.59 -14.33
C GLU A 67 15.22 -4.06 -15.52
N ASN A 68 15.65 -3.12 -16.36
CA ASN A 68 16.50 -3.40 -17.52
C ASN A 68 17.87 -3.96 -17.09
N GLY A 69 18.39 -3.53 -15.93
CA GLY A 69 19.60 -4.03 -15.28
C GLY A 69 19.49 -5.48 -14.77
N GLY A 70 18.27 -6.04 -14.72
CA GLY A 70 18.04 -7.44 -14.35
C GLY A 70 17.99 -7.69 -12.84
N VAL A 71 17.62 -6.67 -12.08
CA VAL A 71 17.47 -6.77 -10.62
C VAL A 71 16.33 -7.70 -10.24
N ILE A 72 15.20 -7.68 -10.99
CA ILE A 72 14.04 -8.56 -10.74
C ILE A 72 14.43 -10.05 -10.79
N PRO A 73 15.09 -10.57 -11.86
CA PRO A 73 15.56 -11.95 -11.87
C PRO A 73 16.56 -12.30 -10.76
N PHE A 74 17.37 -11.34 -10.31
CA PHE A 74 18.28 -11.55 -9.20
C PHE A 74 17.52 -11.79 -7.89
N PHE A 75 16.57 -10.91 -7.54
CA PHE A 75 15.72 -11.08 -6.38
C PHE A 75 14.84 -12.34 -6.48
N GLY A 76 14.31 -12.66 -7.67
CA GLY A 76 13.55 -13.90 -7.90
C GLY A 76 14.33 -15.15 -7.55
N ARG A 77 15.63 -15.19 -7.87
CA ARG A 77 16.52 -16.31 -7.47
C ARG A 77 16.76 -16.33 -5.96
N LEU A 78 16.89 -15.17 -5.33
CA LEU A 78 17.11 -15.06 -3.90
C LEU A 78 15.91 -15.61 -3.11
N VAL A 79 14.67 -15.24 -3.46
CA VAL A 79 13.45 -15.67 -2.74
C VAL A 79 12.94 -17.05 -3.14
N SER A 80 13.44 -17.62 -4.26
CA SER A 80 13.03 -18.89 -4.82
C SER A 80 13.03 -20.08 -3.83
N PRO A 81 13.99 -20.23 -2.89
CA PRO A 81 13.96 -21.35 -1.95
C PRO A 81 12.73 -21.33 -1.04
N LEU A 82 12.35 -20.17 -0.51
CA LEU A 82 11.17 -20.00 0.32
C LEU A 82 9.89 -20.29 -0.49
N PHE A 83 9.74 -19.60 -1.62
CA PHE A 83 8.51 -19.72 -2.41
C PHE A 83 8.30 -21.12 -3.00
N SER A 84 9.36 -21.85 -3.33
CA SER A 84 9.24 -23.24 -3.75
C SER A 84 8.59 -24.15 -2.70
N ARG A 85 8.65 -23.77 -1.42
CA ARG A 85 8.00 -24.50 -0.31
C ARG A 85 6.58 -24.02 -0.04
N LEU A 86 6.29 -22.75 -0.34
CA LEU A 86 4.94 -22.18 -0.17
C LEU A 86 3.97 -22.60 -1.29
N PHE A 87 4.49 -23.14 -2.42
CA PHE A 87 3.69 -23.58 -3.57
C PHE A 87 3.87 -25.08 -3.87
N PRO A 88 3.55 -25.98 -2.91
CA PRO A 88 3.80 -27.42 -3.09
C PRO A 88 2.99 -28.05 -4.24
N GLY A 89 1.86 -27.44 -4.61
CA GLY A 89 1.01 -27.90 -5.72
C GLY A 89 1.51 -27.54 -7.12
N ILE A 90 2.63 -26.80 -7.26
CA ILE A 90 3.21 -26.43 -8.55
C ILE A 90 4.50 -27.21 -8.77
N PRO A 91 4.66 -27.95 -9.91
CA PRO A 91 5.91 -28.62 -10.25
C PRO A 91 7.07 -27.60 -10.32
N ARG A 92 8.24 -27.96 -9.77
CA ARG A 92 9.40 -27.05 -9.65
C ARG A 92 9.87 -26.43 -10.96
N ASN A 93 9.75 -27.18 -12.06
CA ASN A 93 10.19 -26.77 -13.40
C ASN A 93 9.05 -26.13 -14.21
N HIS A 94 7.86 -25.92 -13.61
CA HIS A 94 6.73 -25.33 -14.32
C HIS A 94 6.92 -23.81 -14.48
N PRO A 95 6.58 -23.20 -15.63
CA PRO A 95 6.73 -21.77 -15.90
C PRO A 95 6.04 -20.86 -14.87
N ALA A 96 4.97 -21.35 -14.22
CA ALA A 96 4.28 -20.63 -13.13
C ALA A 96 5.23 -20.22 -12.01
N MET A 97 6.18 -21.10 -11.61
CA MET A 97 7.12 -20.77 -10.53
C MET A 97 7.99 -19.57 -10.89
N GLY A 98 8.51 -19.53 -12.12
CA GLY A 98 9.30 -18.40 -12.61
C GLY A 98 8.49 -17.10 -12.62
N ALA A 99 7.25 -17.14 -13.10
CA ALA A 99 6.38 -15.98 -13.15
C ALA A 99 5.99 -15.48 -11.74
N ILE A 100 5.72 -16.39 -10.79
CA ILE A 100 5.47 -16.06 -9.37
C ILE A 100 6.69 -15.35 -8.77
N PHE A 101 7.89 -15.91 -8.94
CA PHE A 101 9.12 -15.31 -8.38
C PHE A 101 9.38 -13.91 -8.92
N MET A 102 9.17 -13.73 -10.23
CA MET A 102 9.35 -12.44 -10.88
C MET A 102 8.31 -11.40 -10.39
N ASN A 103 7.03 -11.80 -10.29
CA ASN A 103 5.97 -10.92 -9.78
C ASN A 103 6.25 -10.49 -8.33
N VAL A 104 6.51 -11.44 -7.43
CA VAL A 104 6.78 -11.12 -6.01
C VAL A 104 8.02 -10.25 -5.88
N SER A 105 9.08 -10.53 -6.64
CA SER A 105 10.29 -9.70 -6.64
C SER A 105 10.02 -8.29 -7.13
N ALA A 106 9.18 -8.13 -8.16
CA ALA A 106 8.78 -6.81 -8.65
C ALA A 106 8.00 -6.03 -7.58
N ASN A 107 7.04 -6.68 -6.91
CA ASN A 107 6.29 -6.07 -5.80
C ASN A 107 7.21 -5.69 -4.63
N MET A 108 8.12 -6.58 -4.22
CA MET A 108 9.09 -6.28 -3.15
C MET A 108 9.94 -5.05 -3.46
N LEU A 109 10.26 -4.84 -4.72
CA LEU A 109 11.03 -3.68 -5.17
C LEU A 109 10.19 -2.43 -5.44
N GLY A 110 8.85 -2.49 -5.31
CA GLY A 110 7.95 -1.40 -5.61
C GLY A 110 7.80 -1.10 -7.12
N LEU A 111 8.02 -2.12 -7.97
CA LEU A 111 7.93 -2.05 -9.42
C LEU A 111 6.51 -2.41 -9.90
N ASP A 112 5.51 -1.64 -9.49
CA ASP A 112 4.09 -1.93 -9.71
C ASP A 112 3.76 -2.15 -11.20
N ASN A 113 4.37 -1.38 -12.10
CA ASN A 113 4.16 -1.50 -13.54
C ASN A 113 4.64 -2.86 -14.10
N ALA A 114 5.72 -3.41 -13.55
CA ALA A 114 6.23 -4.73 -13.94
C ALA A 114 5.50 -5.86 -13.21
N ALA A 115 5.07 -5.63 -11.97
CA ALA A 115 4.45 -6.63 -11.13
C ALA A 115 3.13 -7.15 -11.71
N THR A 116 2.23 -6.26 -12.13
CA THR A 116 0.90 -6.65 -12.63
C THR A 116 0.97 -7.57 -13.86
N PRO A 117 1.70 -7.26 -14.97
CA PRO A 117 1.83 -8.18 -16.10
C PRO A 117 2.45 -9.54 -15.74
N LEU A 118 3.46 -9.55 -14.85
CA LEU A 118 4.07 -10.77 -14.36
C LEU A 118 3.08 -11.62 -13.54
N GLY A 119 2.24 -10.96 -12.74
CA GLY A 119 1.19 -11.62 -11.96
C GLY A 119 0.10 -12.22 -12.84
N LEU A 120 -0.33 -11.51 -13.87
CA LEU A 120 -1.28 -12.06 -14.87
C LEU A 120 -0.72 -13.31 -15.55
N LYS A 121 0.56 -13.29 -15.93
CA LYS A 121 1.25 -14.44 -16.49
C LYS A 121 1.35 -15.59 -15.50
N ALA A 122 1.63 -15.31 -14.22
CA ALA A 122 1.64 -16.33 -13.17
C ALA A 122 0.26 -16.99 -13.02
N MET A 123 -0.81 -16.19 -13.02
CA MET A 123 -2.20 -16.68 -12.94
C MET A 123 -2.57 -17.54 -14.15
N GLN A 124 -2.18 -17.17 -15.37
CA GLN A 124 -2.40 -17.96 -16.57
C GLN A 124 -1.73 -19.34 -16.46
N HIS A 125 -0.47 -19.38 -16.07
CA HIS A 125 0.24 -20.66 -15.90
C HIS A 125 -0.31 -21.51 -14.74
N MET A 126 -0.77 -20.90 -13.64
CA MET A 126 -1.46 -21.63 -12.57
C MET A 126 -2.81 -22.18 -13.04
N GLN A 127 -3.51 -21.45 -13.93
CA GLN A 127 -4.79 -21.88 -14.50
C GLN A 127 -4.62 -23.07 -15.45
N GLU A 128 -3.48 -23.23 -16.12
CA GLU A 128 -3.17 -24.44 -16.91
C GLU A 128 -3.19 -25.69 -16.04
N LEU A 129 -2.65 -25.60 -14.82
CA LEU A 129 -2.62 -26.69 -13.83
C LEU A 129 -3.93 -26.88 -13.06
N ASN A 130 -4.88 -25.95 -13.18
CA ASN A 130 -6.10 -25.96 -12.39
C ASN A 130 -7.10 -27.01 -12.90
N PRO A 131 -7.49 -28.01 -12.09
CA PRO A 131 -8.47 -29.04 -12.50
C PRO A 131 -9.91 -28.49 -12.56
N LYS A 132 -10.24 -27.42 -11.80
CA LYS A 132 -11.55 -26.78 -11.77
C LYS A 132 -11.40 -25.31 -12.18
N LYS A 133 -11.63 -25.03 -13.45
CA LYS A 133 -11.33 -23.73 -14.08
C LYS A 133 -12.04 -22.52 -13.44
N ASP A 134 -13.18 -22.72 -12.82
CA ASP A 134 -14.00 -21.68 -12.15
C ASP A 134 -13.66 -21.49 -10.67
N THR A 135 -12.82 -22.33 -10.08
CA THR A 135 -12.53 -22.38 -8.64
C THR A 135 -11.04 -22.16 -8.38
N ALA A 136 -10.70 -21.27 -7.45
CA ALA A 136 -9.31 -20.99 -7.10
C ALA A 136 -8.58 -22.20 -6.51
N THR A 137 -7.33 -22.45 -6.92
CA THR A 137 -6.45 -23.44 -6.33
C THR A 137 -5.73 -22.89 -5.08
N ASP A 138 -5.17 -23.77 -4.25
CA ASP A 138 -4.39 -23.36 -3.08
C ASP A 138 -3.17 -22.52 -3.47
N ALA A 139 -2.53 -22.82 -4.61
CA ALA A 139 -1.44 -22.01 -5.14
C ALA A 139 -1.89 -20.60 -5.53
N MET A 140 -3.03 -20.46 -6.22
CA MET A 140 -3.60 -19.16 -6.56
C MET A 140 -3.94 -18.35 -5.31
N LEU A 141 -4.44 -18.99 -4.25
CA LEU A 141 -4.74 -18.34 -2.98
C LEU A 141 -3.47 -17.83 -2.30
N MET A 142 -2.42 -18.64 -2.23
CA MET A 142 -1.13 -18.22 -1.67
C MET A 142 -0.54 -17.07 -2.47
N PHE A 143 -0.56 -17.15 -3.79
CA PHE A 143 -0.09 -16.08 -4.66
C PHE A 143 -0.85 -14.77 -4.45
N LEU A 144 -2.16 -14.86 -4.31
CA LEU A 144 -3.02 -13.69 -4.10
C LEU A 144 -2.74 -13.02 -2.74
N ILE A 145 -2.58 -13.81 -1.67
CA ILE A 145 -2.29 -13.26 -0.34
C ILE A 145 -0.90 -12.61 -0.29
N LEU A 146 0.10 -13.18 -0.97
CA LEU A 146 1.42 -12.56 -1.08
C LEU A 146 1.36 -11.19 -1.77
N ASN A 147 0.50 -11.05 -2.78
CA ASN A 147 0.29 -9.76 -3.45
C ASN A 147 -0.54 -8.80 -2.58
N ALA A 148 -1.64 -9.27 -1.96
CA ALA A 148 -2.52 -8.44 -1.16
C ALA A 148 -1.85 -7.94 0.13
N SER A 149 -1.06 -8.78 0.81
CA SER A 149 -0.30 -8.37 1.99
C SER A 149 0.86 -7.42 1.67
N GLY A 150 1.26 -7.34 0.40
CA GLY A 150 2.07 -6.28 -0.17
C GLY A 150 3.43 -6.09 0.48
N LEU A 151 4.25 -7.15 0.63
CA LEU A 151 5.62 -6.98 1.15
C LEU A 151 6.43 -6.08 0.21
N VAL A 152 6.57 -4.82 0.59
CA VAL A 152 7.33 -3.81 -0.15
C VAL A 152 8.57 -3.43 0.64
N LEU A 153 9.74 -3.63 0.04
CA LEU A 153 11.03 -3.22 0.64
C LEU A 153 11.30 -1.73 0.45
N ILE A 154 10.69 -1.12 -0.56
CA ILE A 154 10.91 0.28 -0.91
C ILE A 154 9.54 0.95 -1.12
N PRO A 155 8.92 1.54 -0.08
CA PRO A 155 7.56 2.12 -0.15
C PRO A 155 7.55 3.50 -0.83
N ILE A 156 8.05 3.57 -2.08
CA ILE A 156 8.22 4.80 -2.85
C ILE A 156 6.92 5.59 -2.97
N GLY A 157 5.81 4.91 -3.20
CA GLY A 157 4.52 5.56 -3.40
C GLY A 157 4.17 6.53 -2.27
N ILE A 158 4.27 6.09 -1.02
CA ILE A 158 3.91 6.93 0.15
C ILE A 158 4.89 8.10 0.30
N MET A 159 6.19 7.83 0.17
CA MET A 159 7.23 8.87 0.25
C MET A 159 7.05 9.93 -0.84
N THR A 160 6.62 9.52 -2.04
CA THR A 160 6.32 10.42 -3.16
C THR A 160 5.17 11.38 -2.81
N TYR A 161 4.06 10.86 -2.26
CA TYR A 161 2.95 11.71 -1.81
C TYR A 161 3.37 12.66 -0.71
N ARG A 162 4.10 12.19 0.30
CA ARG A 162 4.60 13.05 1.38
C ARG A 162 5.54 14.14 0.87
N ALA A 163 6.47 13.80 -0.04
CA ALA A 163 7.35 14.79 -0.66
C ALA A 163 6.56 15.84 -1.45
N SER A 164 5.55 15.43 -2.22
CA SER A 164 4.73 16.34 -3.01
C SER A 164 3.82 17.22 -2.15
N CYS A 165 3.48 16.77 -0.94
CA CYS A 165 2.76 17.57 0.07
C CYS A 165 3.69 18.43 0.95
N GLY A 166 4.99 18.47 0.66
CA GLY A 166 5.94 19.35 1.36
C GLY A 166 6.41 18.84 2.72
N ALA A 167 6.44 17.51 2.94
CA ALA A 167 6.97 16.94 4.17
C ALA A 167 8.43 17.38 4.41
N ALA A 168 8.75 17.76 5.65
CA ALA A 168 10.12 18.10 6.04
C ALA A 168 11.07 16.89 5.87
N ASN A 169 10.56 15.69 6.14
CA ASN A 169 11.26 14.43 5.89
C ASN A 169 10.30 13.39 5.29
N PRO A 170 10.25 13.27 3.95
CA PRO A 170 9.36 12.31 3.28
C PRO A 170 9.63 10.85 3.63
N THR A 171 10.86 10.54 4.07
CA THR A 171 11.33 9.17 4.30
C THR A 171 11.18 8.68 5.75
N ASP A 172 10.66 9.51 6.67
CA ASP A 172 10.51 9.15 8.09
C ASP A 172 9.59 7.93 8.32
N VAL A 173 8.60 7.73 7.45
CA VAL A 173 7.66 6.59 7.48
C VAL A 173 8.24 5.30 6.87
N PHE A 174 9.47 5.31 6.34
CA PHE A 174 10.06 4.18 5.64
C PHE A 174 10.18 2.93 6.54
N VAL A 175 10.86 3.05 7.68
CA VAL A 175 11.05 1.92 8.61
C VAL A 175 9.72 1.45 9.21
N PRO A 176 8.83 2.33 9.69
CA PRO A 176 7.47 1.97 10.10
C PRO A 176 6.71 1.14 9.07
N ILE A 177 6.70 1.56 7.81
CA ILE A 177 6.01 0.84 6.73
C ILE A 177 6.65 -0.53 6.49
N LEU A 178 7.99 -0.65 6.49
CA LEU A 178 8.66 -1.95 6.35
C LEU A 178 8.23 -2.93 7.43
N ILE A 179 8.13 -2.50 8.67
CA ILE A 179 7.67 -3.33 9.79
C ILE A 179 6.22 -3.74 9.57
N ALA A 180 5.35 -2.79 9.19
CA ALA A 180 3.93 -3.04 8.99
C ALA A 180 3.68 -4.04 7.83
N THR A 181 4.33 -3.86 6.67
CA THR A 181 4.19 -4.77 5.52
C THR A 181 4.72 -6.16 5.84
N PHE A 182 5.83 -6.23 6.57
CA PHE A 182 6.39 -7.51 6.98
C PHE A 182 5.43 -8.29 7.89
N ILE A 183 4.86 -7.65 8.92
CA ILE A 183 3.94 -8.30 9.86
C ILE A 183 2.66 -8.72 9.14
N ALA A 184 2.08 -7.87 8.28
CA ALA A 184 0.91 -8.21 7.48
C ALA A 184 1.16 -9.44 6.60
N THR A 185 2.31 -9.48 5.91
CA THR A 185 2.70 -10.60 5.06
C THR A 185 2.98 -11.87 5.85
N LEU A 186 3.68 -11.75 6.98
CA LEU A 186 3.96 -12.89 7.86
C LEU A 186 2.66 -13.53 8.35
N VAL A 187 1.71 -12.73 8.84
CA VAL A 187 0.40 -13.24 9.31
C VAL A 187 -0.39 -13.86 8.16
N GLY A 188 -0.41 -13.23 6.98
CA GLY A 188 -1.06 -13.78 5.80
C GLY A 188 -0.48 -15.14 5.38
N ILE A 189 0.85 -15.27 5.31
CA ILE A 189 1.53 -16.54 4.99
C ILE A 189 1.23 -17.59 6.06
N VAL A 190 1.41 -17.28 7.36
CA VAL A 190 1.19 -18.21 8.46
C VAL A 190 -0.25 -18.72 8.47
N ALA A 191 -1.21 -17.82 8.36
CA ALA A 191 -2.63 -18.18 8.32
C ALA A 191 -2.96 -19.13 7.15
N LEU A 192 -2.41 -18.87 5.96
CA LEU A 192 -2.59 -19.77 4.82
C LEU A 192 -1.84 -21.09 4.96
N CYS A 193 -0.61 -21.08 5.49
CA CYS A 193 0.13 -22.33 5.77
C CYS A 193 -0.67 -23.25 6.69
N ILE A 194 -1.27 -22.70 7.75
CA ILE A 194 -2.15 -23.45 8.64
C ILE A 194 -3.37 -24.00 7.89
N LYS A 195 -4.05 -23.13 7.10
CA LYS A 195 -5.25 -23.52 6.35
C LYS A 195 -4.98 -24.57 5.29
N GLN A 196 -3.86 -24.44 4.57
CA GLN A 196 -3.45 -25.36 3.48
C GLN A 196 -2.62 -26.55 3.99
N ARG A 197 -2.40 -26.64 5.31
CA ARG A 197 -1.59 -27.70 5.95
C ARG A 197 -0.15 -27.79 5.39
N ILE A 198 0.43 -26.64 5.03
CA ILE A 198 1.84 -26.55 4.65
C ILE A 198 2.69 -26.70 5.92
N ASN A 199 3.70 -27.55 5.86
CA ASN A 199 4.57 -27.79 7.04
C ASN A 199 5.43 -26.55 7.33
N MET A 200 5.05 -25.79 8.33
CA MET A 200 5.78 -24.59 8.77
C MET A 200 7.12 -24.91 9.44
N PHE A 201 7.32 -26.15 9.90
CA PHE A 201 8.59 -26.62 10.46
C PHE A 201 9.57 -27.11 9.40
N ASP A 202 9.26 -26.95 8.10
CA ASP A 202 10.24 -27.15 7.02
C ASP A 202 11.43 -26.21 7.29
N LYS A 203 12.66 -26.77 7.23
CA LYS A 203 13.88 -26.01 7.56
C LYS A 203 14.04 -24.74 6.74
N VAL A 204 13.58 -24.73 5.50
CA VAL A 204 13.67 -23.56 4.62
C VAL A 204 12.66 -22.49 5.05
N ILE A 205 11.38 -22.88 5.28
CA ILE A 205 10.36 -21.95 5.73
C ILE A 205 10.74 -21.34 7.08
N LEU A 206 11.15 -22.20 8.03
CA LEU A 206 11.53 -21.76 9.37
C LEU A 206 12.75 -20.84 9.36
N SER A 207 13.79 -21.17 8.56
CA SER A 207 14.98 -20.32 8.49
C SER A 207 14.72 -18.97 7.83
N TRP A 208 13.86 -18.91 6.80
CA TRP A 208 13.51 -17.66 6.13
C TRP A 208 12.56 -16.81 6.98
N LEU A 209 11.40 -17.34 7.36
CA LEU A 209 10.43 -16.59 8.14
C LEU A 209 10.97 -16.26 9.53
N GLY A 210 11.62 -17.23 10.19
CA GLY A 210 12.25 -17.01 11.49
C GLY A 210 13.41 -16.01 11.42
N GLY A 211 14.27 -16.13 10.42
CA GLY A 211 15.40 -15.22 10.22
C GLY A 211 14.95 -13.78 9.99
N ILE A 212 13.97 -13.57 9.10
CA ILE A 212 13.44 -12.21 8.85
C ILE A 212 12.69 -11.70 10.09
N THR A 213 11.93 -12.56 10.79
CA THR A 213 11.23 -12.17 12.03
C THR A 213 12.23 -11.74 13.11
N LEU A 214 13.33 -12.48 13.29
CA LEU A 214 14.39 -12.12 14.23
C LEU A 214 15.08 -10.81 13.82
N PHE A 215 15.29 -10.60 12.53
CA PHE A 215 15.85 -9.35 12.02
C PHE A 215 14.94 -8.16 12.30
N VAL A 216 13.63 -8.28 12.01
CA VAL A 216 12.64 -7.22 12.32
C VAL A 216 12.51 -7.00 13.83
N ALA A 217 12.48 -8.07 14.63
CA ALA A 217 12.48 -7.96 16.09
C ALA A 217 13.74 -7.26 16.61
N GLY A 218 14.90 -7.54 16.01
CA GLY A 218 16.17 -6.84 16.32
C GLY A 218 16.10 -5.35 15.97
N ILE A 219 15.48 -4.98 14.84
CA ILE A 219 15.24 -3.58 14.48
C ILE A 219 14.36 -2.91 15.54
N VAL A 220 13.23 -3.51 15.88
CA VAL A 220 12.30 -2.95 16.89
C VAL A 220 12.99 -2.83 18.24
N TRP A 221 13.74 -3.86 18.66
CA TRP A 221 14.51 -3.81 19.89
C TRP A 221 15.57 -2.69 19.88
N TYR A 222 16.33 -2.56 18.78
CA TYR A 222 17.30 -1.49 18.64
C TYR A 222 16.66 -0.10 18.79
N PHE A 223 15.57 0.15 18.06
CA PHE A 223 14.86 1.43 18.14
C PHE A 223 14.22 1.66 19.52
N SER A 224 13.78 0.62 20.23
CA SER A 224 13.23 0.76 21.59
C SER A 224 14.27 1.21 22.63
N THR A 225 15.57 1.09 22.33
CA THR A 225 16.64 1.55 23.22
C THR A 225 17.02 3.03 23.02
N LEU A 226 16.45 3.68 22.00
CA LEU A 226 16.76 5.06 21.64
C LEU A 226 15.75 6.04 22.24
N SER A 227 16.18 7.29 22.44
CA SER A 227 15.24 8.38 22.68
C SER A 227 14.40 8.68 21.43
N ALA A 228 13.24 9.31 21.58
CA ALA A 228 12.35 9.64 20.45
C ALA A 228 13.07 10.47 19.36
N GLU A 229 13.91 11.42 19.75
CA GLU A 229 14.68 12.27 18.84
C GLU A 229 15.75 11.45 18.08
N GLU A 230 16.49 10.59 18.78
CA GLU A 230 17.49 9.71 18.16
C GLU A 230 16.82 8.66 17.26
N MET A 231 15.68 8.13 17.65
CA MET A 231 14.89 7.19 16.86
C MET A 231 14.51 7.80 15.50
N GLN A 232 13.96 9.01 15.48
CA GLN A 232 13.62 9.72 14.25
C GLN A 232 14.85 9.98 13.39
N ARG A 233 15.94 10.46 13.99
CA ARG A 233 17.20 10.73 13.30
C ARG A 233 17.81 9.48 12.69
N GLN A 234 17.86 8.39 13.44
CA GLN A 234 18.42 7.10 12.98
C GLN A 234 17.55 6.42 11.93
N SER A 235 16.21 6.43 12.12
CA SER A 235 15.27 5.91 11.13
C SER A 235 15.43 6.62 9.79
N SER A 236 15.49 7.95 9.81
CA SER A 236 15.68 8.77 8.60
C SER A 236 17.04 8.50 7.95
N PHE A 237 18.12 8.39 8.74
CA PHE A 237 19.44 8.06 8.21
C PHE A 237 19.45 6.71 7.51
N ILE A 238 18.90 5.67 8.16
CA ILE A 238 18.82 4.31 7.61
C ILE A 238 17.97 4.30 6.33
N ALA A 239 16.82 4.99 6.34
CA ALA A 239 15.95 5.11 5.16
C ALA A 239 16.70 5.72 3.98
N ASN A 240 17.32 6.87 4.17
CA ASN A 240 18.04 7.59 3.13
C ASN A 240 19.27 6.82 2.62
N LEU A 241 19.99 6.14 3.52
CA LEU A 241 21.13 5.29 3.17
C LEU A 241 20.67 4.11 2.29
N ILE A 242 19.58 3.44 2.66
CA ILE A 242 19.03 2.32 1.87
C ILE A 242 18.58 2.83 0.51
N LEU A 243 17.78 3.90 0.45
CA LEU A 243 17.25 4.45 -0.80
C LEU A 243 18.37 4.86 -1.76
N PHE A 244 19.39 5.56 -1.26
CA PHE A 244 20.52 5.96 -2.11
C PHE A 244 21.34 4.74 -2.55
N SER A 245 21.53 3.75 -1.66
CA SER A 245 22.22 2.49 -2.00
C SER A 245 21.47 1.71 -3.08
N VAL A 246 20.13 1.72 -3.06
CA VAL A 246 19.30 1.11 -4.12
C VAL A 246 19.53 1.81 -5.45
N ILE A 247 19.53 3.14 -5.47
CA ILE A 247 19.81 3.92 -6.70
C ILE A 247 21.17 3.53 -7.28
N ILE A 248 22.21 3.54 -6.45
CA ILE A 248 23.57 3.15 -6.87
C ILE A 248 23.61 1.69 -7.32
N GLY A 249 22.96 0.79 -6.60
CA GLY A 249 22.85 -0.63 -6.96
C GLY A 249 22.22 -0.86 -8.32
N PHE A 250 21.15 -0.12 -8.65
CA PHE A 250 20.50 -0.20 -9.95
C PHE A 250 21.38 0.34 -11.07
N ILE A 251 22.08 1.45 -10.85
CA ILE A 251 23.06 2.00 -11.78
C ILE A 251 24.17 0.97 -12.06
N ILE A 252 24.75 0.37 -11.01
CA ILE A 252 25.79 -0.65 -11.15
C ILE A 252 25.26 -1.88 -11.92
N ALA A 253 24.05 -2.34 -11.62
CA ALA A 253 23.42 -3.46 -12.32
C ALA A 253 23.26 -3.14 -13.82
N GLY A 254 22.79 -1.96 -14.16
CA GLY A 254 22.66 -1.48 -15.53
C GLY A 254 24.02 -1.37 -16.25
N CYS A 255 25.04 -0.82 -15.59
CA CYS A 255 26.41 -0.76 -16.14
C CYS A 255 26.95 -2.17 -16.43
N ARG A 256 26.75 -3.13 -15.51
CA ARG A 256 27.20 -4.53 -15.72
C ARG A 256 26.52 -5.20 -16.89
N LYS A 257 25.24 -4.88 -17.16
CA LYS A 257 24.49 -5.34 -18.32
C LYS A 257 24.75 -4.54 -19.58
N LYS A 258 25.53 -3.48 -19.50
CA LYS A 258 25.88 -2.58 -20.62
C LYS A 258 24.63 -1.98 -21.30
N ILE A 259 23.57 -1.71 -20.53
CA ILE A 259 22.39 -1.00 -21.05
C ILE A 259 22.67 0.49 -21.15
N ASN A 260 21.92 1.20 -22.01
CA ASN A 260 21.93 2.65 -22.01
C ASN A 260 21.11 3.14 -20.81
N LEU A 261 21.81 3.61 -19.75
CA LEU A 261 21.21 4.04 -18.50
C LEU A 261 20.32 5.26 -18.67
N TYR A 262 20.77 6.24 -19.46
CA TYR A 262 20.03 7.47 -19.68
C TYR A 262 18.72 7.21 -20.43
N ASP A 263 18.76 6.43 -21.51
CA ASP A 263 17.55 6.09 -22.27
C ASP A 263 16.57 5.24 -21.42
N SER A 264 17.09 4.31 -20.61
CA SER A 264 16.28 3.53 -19.68
C SER A 264 15.62 4.43 -18.64
N PHE A 265 16.35 5.42 -18.11
CA PHE A 265 15.78 6.41 -17.18
C PHE A 265 14.67 7.21 -17.84
N ILE A 266 14.91 7.75 -19.05
CA ILE A 266 13.92 8.56 -19.78
C ILE A 266 12.67 7.75 -20.10
N GLU A 267 12.81 6.47 -20.47
CA GLU A 267 11.68 5.55 -20.69
C GLU A 267 10.80 5.46 -19.43
N GLY A 268 11.40 5.14 -18.29
CA GLY A 268 10.67 5.06 -17.02
C GLY A 268 10.11 6.40 -16.55
N ALA A 269 10.85 7.50 -16.75
CA ALA A 269 10.40 8.85 -16.43
C ALA A 269 9.15 9.28 -17.23
N LYS A 270 9.08 8.90 -18.51
CA LYS A 270 7.86 9.10 -19.33
C LYS A 270 6.66 8.33 -18.77
N ASP A 271 6.87 7.10 -18.29
CA ASP A 271 5.82 6.32 -17.64
C ASP A 271 5.39 6.99 -16.32
N GLY A 272 6.32 7.55 -15.55
CA GLY A 272 6.03 8.33 -14.35
C GLY A 272 5.17 9.56 -14.64
N PHE A 273 5.52 10.34 -15.65
CA PHE A 273 4.72 11.46 -16.11
C PHE A 273 3.30 11.03 -16.51
N LYS A 274 3.20 9.99 -17.33
CA LYS A 274 1.92 9.45 -17.80
C LYS A 274 1.05 8.99 -16.61
N THR A 275 1.65 8.34 -15.62
CA THR A 275 0.97 7.90 -14.40
C THR A 275 0.44 9.09 -13.61
N ALA A 276 1.23 10.15 -13.42
CA ALA A 276 0.80 11.37 -12.72
C ALA A 276 -0.40 12.04 -13.39
N VAL A 277 -0.39 12.15 -14.71
CA VAL A 277 -1.52 12.70 -15.48
C VAL A 277 -2.76 11.79 -15.35
N MET A 278 -2.58 10.48 -15.43
CA MET A 278 -3.67 9.51 -15.33
C MET A 278 -4.36 9.52 -13.97
N ILE A 279 -3.65 9.87 -12.90
CA ILE A 279 -4.17 9.90 -11.53
C ILE A 279 -5.09 11.12 -11.30
N ILE A 280 -4.94 12.23 -12.03
CA ILE A 280 -5.68 13.48 -11.82
C ILE A 280 -7.19 13.27 -11.68
N PRO A 281 -7.91 12.63 -12.62
CA PRO A 281 -9.36 12.47 -12.51
C PRO A 281 -9.78 11.68 -11.26
N TYR A 282 -8.99 10.69 -10.86
CA TYR A 282 -9.28 9.88 -9.69
C TYR A 282 -9.07 10.66 -8.39
N LEU A 283 -8.03 11.48 -8.30
CA LEU A 283 -7.80 12.36 -7.16
C LEU A 283 -8.87 13.43 -7.06
N VAL A 284 -9.24 14.07 -8.17
CA VAL A 284 -10.33 15.04 -8.19
C VAL A 284 -11.62 14.39 -7.69
N ALA A 285 -12.01 13.24 -8.24
CA ALA A 285 -13.24 12.57 -7.87
C ALA A 285 -13.29 12.25 -6.37
N ILE A 286 -12.20 11.72 -5.81
CA ILE A 286 -12.20 11.28 -4.42
C ILE A 286 -12.04 12.46 -3.45
N LEU A 287 -11.14 13.41 -3.71
CA LEU A 287 -10.90 14.55 -2.82
C LEU A 287 -12.12 15.50 -2.78
N VAL A 288 -12.80 15.71 -3.90
CA VAL A 288 -14.05 16.49 -3.92
C VAL A 288 -15.13 15.82 -3.07
N ALA A 289 -15.34 14.50 -3.24
CA ALA A 289 -16.34 13.78 -2.46
C ALA A 289 -16.07 13.83 -0.95
N ILE A 290 -14.81 13.60 -0.56
CA ILE A 290 -14.37 13.65 0.86
C ILE A 290 -14.42 15.07 1.39
N GLY A 291 -13.95 16.06 0.63
CA GLY A 291 -13.96 17.46 1.04
C GLY A 291 -15.38 17.97 1.32
N MET A 292 -16.33 17.65 0.45
CA MET A 292 -17.75 17.99 0.69
C MET A 292 -18.32 17.24 1.89
N PHE A 293 -17.98 15.96 2.06
CA PHE A 293 -18.41 15.15 3.19
C PHE A 293 -17.86 15.69 4.52
N ARG A 294 -16.58 16.08 4.55
CA ARG A 294 -15.96 16.74 5.73
C ARG A 294 -16.55 18.10 5.99
N ALA A 295 -16.69 18.94 4.95
CA ALA A 295 -17.25 20.28 5.06
C ALA A 295 -18.71 20.30 5.56
N SER A 296 -19.45 19.21 5.37
CA SER A 296 -20.81 19.06 5.91
C SER A 296 -20.86 18.69 7.40
N GLY A 297 -19.72 18.42 8.06
CA GLY A 297 -19.65 17.93 9.44
C GLY A 297 -19.91 16.43 9.60
N ALA A 298 -20.26 15.72 8.52
CA ALA A 298 -20.59 14.28 8.58
C ALA A 298 -19.39 13.43 8.98
N MET A 299 -18.18 13.80 8.56
CA MET A 299 -16.94 13.11 8.95
C MET A 299 -16.71 13.22 10.46
N ASP A 300 -16.87 14.43 11.02
CA ASP A 300 -16.61 14.70 12.44
C ASP A 300 -17.58 13.91 13.35
N VAL A 301 -18.82 13.70 12.92
CA VAL A 301 -19.79 12.86 13.66
C VAL A 301 -19.31 11.39 13.68
N ILE A 302 -18.82 10.86 12.56
CA ILE A 302 -18.35 9.48 12.48
C ILE A 302 -17.06 9.30 13.28
N THR A 303 -16.06 10.16 13.06
CA THR A 303 -14.78 10.07 13.78
C THR A 303 -14.98 10.33 15.28
N GLY A 304 -15.84 11.30 15.65
CA GLY A 304 -16.20 11.58 17.03
C GLY A 304 -16.89 10.40 17.74
N ALA A 305 -17.79 9.69 17.06
CA ALA A 305 -18.42 8.47 17.60
C ALA A 305 -17.38 7.36 17.82
N VAL A 306 -16.47 7.15 16.85
CA VAL A 306 -15.39 6.17 16.98
C VAL A 306 -14.41 6.57 18.09
N THR A 307 -14.03 7.84 18.16
CA THR A 307 -13.18 8.39 19.22
C THR A 307 -13.76 8.13 20.60
N SER A 308 -15.05 8.42 20.78
CA SER A 308 -15.77 8.16 22.04
C SER A 308 -15.77 6.69 22.41
N PHE A 309 -15.98 5.82 21.42
CA PHE A 309 -15.94 4.36 21.61
C PHE A 309 -14.54 3.87 21.99
N VAL A 310 -13.50 4.36 21.32
CA VAL A 310 -12.08 4.01 21.59
C VAL A 310 -11.68 4.47 23.01
N HIS A 311 -12.07 5.67 23.41
CA HIS A 311 -11.84 6.16 24.76
C HIS A 311 -12.61 5.37 25.82
N TRP A 312 -13.85 4.94 25.53
CA TRP A 312 -14.61 4.06 26.42
C TRP A 312 -13.91 2.72 26.65
N LEU A 313 -13.19 2.21 25.62
CA LEU A 313 -12.34 1.01 25.74
C LEU A 313 -11.00 1.28 26.47
N GLY A 314 -10.69 2.52 26.83
CA GLY A 314 -9.45 2.91 27.53
C GLY A 314 -8.22 3.07 26.63
N PHE A 315 -8.41 3.20 25.31
CA PHE A 315 -7.33 3.40 24.36
C PHE A 315 -7.18 4.86 23.93
N ASN A 316 -5.98 5.23 23.49
CA ASN A 316 -5.74 6.52 22.84
C ASN A 316 -6.40 6.55 21.44
N ALA A 317 -7.05 7.67 21.11
CA ALA A 317 -7.82 7.84 19.90
C ALA A 317 -7.19 8.79 18.86
N ASP A 318 -5.94 9.26 19.07
CA ASP A 318 -5.26 10.20 18.17
C ASP A 318 -5.13 9.71 16.72
N TRP A 319 -5.24 8.40 16.50
CA TRP A 319 -5.20 7.76 15.19
C TRP A 319 -6.53 7.77 14.44
N VAL A 320 -7.64 8.06 15.12
CA VAL A 320 -9.00 7.81 14.59
C VAL A 320 -9.27 8.62 13.30
N GLU A 321 -8.71 9.81 13.19
CA GLU A 321 -8.83 10.61 11.97
C GLU A 321 -8.16 9.97 10.74
N ALA A 322 -7.24 9.00 10.93
CA ALA A 322 -6.67 8.19 9.86
C ALA A 322 -7.51 6.95 9.51
N LEU A 323 -8.55 6.61 10.29
CA LEU A 323 -9.41 5.44 10.08
C LEU A 323 -10.04 5.37 8.67
N PRO A 324 -10.50 6.48 8.05
CA PRO A 324 -11.01 6.43 6.68
C PRO A 324 -10.00 5.86 5.68
N THR A 325 -8.70 6.12 5.85
CA THR A 325 -7.63 5.52 5.04
C THR A 325 -7.61 3.99 5.18
N ALA A 326 -7.74 3.47 6.41
CA ALA A 326 -7.76 2.04 6.68
C ALA A 326 -8.99 1.34 6.08
N LEU A 327 -10.18 1.95 6.21
CA LEU A 327 -11.43 1.40 5.68
C LEU A 327 -11.45 1.37 4.15
N MET A 328 -10.85 2.36 3.51
CA MET A 328 -10.75 2.43 2.05
C MET A 328 -9.67 1.52 1.48
N LYS A 329 -8.67 1.13 2.25
CA LYS A 329 -7.49 0.39 1.78
C LYS A 329 -7.84 -0.92 1.06
N PRO A 330 -8.66 -1.84 1.62
CA PRO A 330 -9.04 -3.06 0.92
C PRO A 330 -9.90 -2.82 -0.31
N LEU A 331 -10.64 -1.70 -0.37
CA LEU A 331 -11.65 -1.41 -1.37
C LEU A 331 -11.07 -0.73 -2.61
N SER A 332 -10.20 0.26 -2.41
CA SER A 332 -9.64 1.09 -3.48
C SER A 332 -8.30 1.71 -3.10
N GLY A 333 -7.23 1.36 -3.83
CA GLY A 333 -5.92 1.95 -3.62
C GLY A 333 -5.87 3.46 -3.89
N THR A 334 -6.56 3.93 -4.93
CA THR A 334 -6.68 5.36 -5.24
C THR A 334 -7.56 6.08 -4.21
N GLY A 335 -8.67 5.45 -3.80
CA GLY A 335 -9.54 6.00 -2.75
C GLY A 335 -8.83 6.15 -1.42
N SER A 336 -8.09 5.13 -1.00
CA SER A 336 -7.31 5.17 0.25
C SER A 336 -6.18 6.20 0.20
N ARG A 337 -5.52 6.38 -0.97
CA ARG A 337 -4.54 7.47 -1.16
C ARG A 337 -5.20 8.84 -1.05
N GLY A 338 -6.39 9.01 -1.61
CA GLY A 338 -7.18 10.22 -1.46
C GLY A 338 -7.51 10.53 0.00
N MET A 339 -7.94 9.52 0.79
CA MET A 339 -8.16 9.67 2.24
C MET A 339 -6.88 10.07 2.99
N MET A 340 -5.74 9.46 2.66
CA MET A 340 -4.45 9.85 3.24
C MET A 340 -4.12 11.32 2.91
N VAL A 341 -4.36 11.75 1.67
CA VAL A 341 -4.12 13.12 1.24
C VAL A 341 -5.06 14.10 1.92
N ASP A 342 -6.33 13.74 2.11
CA ASP A 342 -7.28 14.54 2.88
C ASP A 342 -6.80 14.75 4.33
N VAL A 343 -6.34 13.69 4.98
CA VAL A 343 -5.73 13.78 6.33
C VAL A 343 -4.49 14.69 6.32
N ILE A 344 -3.61 14.56 5.33
CA ILE A 344 -2.42 15.40 5.18
C ILE A 344 -2.80 16.88 5.04
N ASN A 345 -3.79 17.19 4.21
CA ASN A 345 -4.22 18.57 3.96
C ASN A 345 -4.94 19.19 5.17
N THR A 346 -5.67 18.36 5.92
CA THR A 346 -6.45 18.83 7.08
C THR A 346 -5.57 19.04 8.30
N PHE A 347 -4.66 18.10 8.60
CA PHE A 347 -3.89 18.08 9.85
C PHE A 347 -2.42 18.46 9.66
N GLY A 348 -1.95 18.62 8.41
CA GLY A 348 -0.56 18.86 8.06
C GLY A 348 0.22 17.57 7.82
N VAL A 349 1.14 17.60 6.84
CA VAL A 349 1.88 16.42 6.34
C VAL A 349 2.77 15.77 7.41
N ASP A 350 3.29 16.55 8.35
CA ASP A 350 4.18 16.06 9.41
C ASP A 350 3.46 15.82 10.74
N SER A 351 2.11 15.95 10.76
CA SER A 351 1.31 15.61 11.93
C SER A 351 1.37 14.10 12.24
N PHE A 352 1.14 13.73 13.49
CA PHE A 352 1.05 12.33 13.92
C PHE A 352 0.02 11.55 13.08
N VAL A 353 -1.18 12.10 12.94
CA VAL A 353 -2.29 11.50 12.18
C VAL A 353 -1.92 11.27 10.70
N ALA A 354 -1.22 12.22 10.05
CA ALA A 354 -0.78 12.06 8.66
C ALA A 354 0.28 10.95 8.52
N ARG A 355 1.18 10.81 9.50
CA ARG A 355 2.12 9.69 9.55
C ARG A 355 1.42 8.35 9.77
N VAL A 356 0.42 8.30 10.67
CA VAL A 356 -0.45 7.11 10.84
C VAL A 356 -1.12 6.73 9.52
N ALA A 357 -1.76 7.70 8.83
CA ALA A 357 -2.39 7.45 7.54
C ALA A 357 -1.39 6.93 6.49
N GLY A 358 -0.17 7.48 6.48
CA GLY A 358 0.94 7.00 5.63
C GLY A 358 1.36 5.56 5.95
N CYS A 359 1.50 5.21 7.22
CA CYS A 359 1.84 3.85 7.66
C CYS A 359 0.72 2.85 7.30
N ILE A 360 -0.53 3.21 7.51
CA ILE A 360 -1.69 2.39 7.12
C ILE A 360 -1.70 2.20 5.59
N GLN A 361 -1.57 3.30 4.84
CA GLN A 361 -1.59 3.24 3.36
C GLN A 361 -0.46 2.38 2.81
N GLY A 362 0.71 2.40 3.44
CA GLY A 362 1.87 1.61 3.05
C GLY A 362 1.87 0.16 3.52
N SER A 363 0.99 -0.24 4.44
CA SER A 363 1.08 -1.53 5.15
C SER A 363 0.67 -2.76 4.32
N THR A 364 -0.24 -2.61 3.35
CA THR A 364 -0.75 -3.68 2.48
C THR A 364 -1.00 -3.16 1.08
N ASP A 365 -1.46 -4.01 0.16
CA ASP A 365 -2.01 -3.59 -1.13
C ASP A 365 -3.55 -3.68 -1.13
N THR A 366 -4.19 -3.35 -2.24
CA THR A 366 -5.66 -3.25 -2.34
C THR A 366 -6.30 -4.59 -2.62
N THR A 367 -6.85 -5.23 -1.61
CA THR A 367 -7.38 -6.60 -1.66
C THR A 367 -8.37 -6.82 -2.80
N PHE A 368 -9.44 -6.01 -2.90
CA PHE A 368 -10.49 -6.26 -3.92
C PHE A 368 -10.01 -5.97 -5.35
N TYR A 369 -9.06 -5.05 -5.53
CA TYR A 369 -8.43 -4.82 -6.83
C TYR A 369 -7.62 -6.06 -7.27
N ILE A 370 -6.79 -6.59 -6.40
CA ILE A 370 -5.96 -7.78 -6.66
C ILE A 370 -6.83 -8.98 -6.98
N LEU A 371 -7.89 -9.21 -6.20
CA LEU A 371 -8.87 -10.27 -6.47
C LEU A 371 -9.50 -10.13 -7.85
N ALA A 372 -9.98 -8.93 -8.21
CA ALA A 372 -10.64 -8.69 -9.48
C ALA A 372 -9.70 -8.86 -10.66
N VAL A 373 -8.47 -8.33 -10.57
CA VAL A 373 -7.48 -8.40 -11.66
C VAL A 373 -7.00 -9.83 -11.86
N TYR A 374 -6.58 -10.52 -10.82
CA TYR A 374 -5.94 -11.82 -10.98
C TYR A 374 -6.95 -12.94 -11.21
N PHE A 375 -8.01 -13.05 -10.44
CA PHE A 375 -9.04 -14.06 -10.69
C PHE A 375 -9.86 -13.75 -11.94
N GLY A 376 -10.15 -12.47 -12.19
CA GLY A 376 -10.87 -12.05 -13.39
C GLY A 376 -10.13 -12.41 -14.68
N SER A 377 -8.80 -12.28 -14.71
CA SER A 377 -7.97 -12.58 -15.88
C SER A 377 -8.03 -14.05 -16.34
N VAL A 378 -8.36 -14.96 -15.44
CA VAL A 378 -8.39 -16.42 -15.69
C VAL A 378 -9.79 -17.02 -15.52
N GLY A 379 -10.82 -16.20 -15.31
CA GLY A 379 -12.21 -16.64 -15.21
C GLY A 379 -12.56 -17.40 -13.93
N VAL A 380 -11.77 -17.27 -12.87
CA VAL A 380 -12.08 -17.87 -11.57
C VAL A 380 -13.20 -17.05 -10.90
N ARG A 381 -14.32 -17.72 -10.59
CA ARG A 381 -15.49 -17.13 -9.94
C ARG A 381 -15.61 -17.49 -8.47
N ASN A 382 -15.25 -18.73 -8.12
CA ASN A 382 -15.23 -19.20 -6.74
C ASN A 382 -13.86 -18.92 -6.10
N THR A 383 -13.78 -17.84 -5.34
CA THR A 383 -12.55 -17.38 -4.69
C THR A 383 -12.23 -18.15 -3.40
N ARG A 384 -13.07 -19.12 -3.00
CA ARG A 384 -12.92 -19.89 -1.76
C ARG A 384 -12.71 -18.97 -0.55
N TYR A 385 -11.62 -19.14 0.18
CA TYR A 385 -11.26 -18.36 1.36
C TYR A 385 -10.27 -17.19 1.09
N ALA A 386 -10.11 -16.75 -0.19
CA ALA A 386 -9.19 -15.66 -0.51
C ALA A 386 -9.55 -14.35 0.20
N VAL A 387 -10.84 -13.95 0.13
CA VAL A 387 -11.31 -12.68 0.71
C VAL A 387 -11.05 -12.58 2.21
N PRO A 388 -11.49 -13.52 3.07
CA PRO A 388 -11.27 -13.39 4.51
C PRO A 388 -9.79 -13.39 4.90
N PHE A 389 -8.92 -14.12 4.19
CA PHE A 389 -7.49 -14.13 4.50
C PHE A 389 -6.77 -12.87 4.03
N ALA A 390 -7.19 -12.29 2.89
CA ALA A 390 -6.65 -11.02 2.44
C ALA A 390 -7.09 -9.86 3.36
N LEU A 391 -8.37 -9.84 3.76
CA LEU A 391 -8.85 -8.87 4.73
C LEU A 391 -8.20 -9.03 6.11
N LEU A 392 -7.85 -10.25 6.52
CA LEU A 392 -7.05 -10.47 7.73
C LEU A 392 -5.70 -9.76 7.63
N ALA A 393 -5.01 -9.89 6.49
CA ALA A 393 -3.75 -9.18 6.26
C ALA A 393 -3.94 -7.65 6.28
N ASP A 394 -5.02 -7.13 5.68
CA ASP A 394 -5.35 -5.69 5.71
C ASP A 394 -5.60 -5.16 7.12
N VAL A 395 -6.37 -5.89 7.93
CA VAL A 395 -6.65 -5.52 9.32
C VAL A 395 -5.37 -5.55 10.15
N VAL A 396 -4.59 -6.62 10.05
CA VAL A 396 -3.31 -6.73 10.76
C VAL A 396 -2.33 -5.65 10.31
N GLY A 397 -2.24 -5.38 9.00
CA GLY A 397 -1.41 -4.32 8.44
C GLY A 397 -1.81 -2.94 8.97
N SER A 398 -3.11 -2.64 9.00
CA SER A 398 -3.62 -1.37 9.53
C SER A 398 -3.34 -1.21 11.03
N ILE A 399 -3.63 -2.24 11.83
CA ILE A 399 -3.34 -2.22 13.28
C ILE A 399 -1.84 -2.07 13.52
N THR A 400 -1.01 -2.80 12.78
CA THR A 400 0.45 -2.67 12.89
C THR A 400 0.91 -1.29 12.44
N GLY A 401 0.34 -0.74 11.36
CA GLY A 401 0.62 0.62 10.89
C GLY A 401 0.36 1.68 11.96
N ILE A 402 -0.76 1.55 12.69
CA ILE A 402 -1.08 2.41 13.83
C ILE A 402 -0.05 2.20 14.97
N ALA A 403 0.20 0.95 15.35
CA ALA A 403 1.11 0.63 16.46
C ALA A 403 2.54 1.11 16.21
N VAL A 404 3.08 0.92 14.99
CA VAL A 404 4.43 1.42 14.66
C VAL A 404 4.46 2.94 14.56
N ALA A 405 3.37 3.60 14.15
CA ALA A 405 3.31 5.06 14.16
C ALA A 405 3.36 5.60 15.58
N TYR A 406 2.66 4.99 16.54
CA TYR A 406 2.83 5.33 17.95
C TYR A 406 4.24 5.07 18.46
N PHE A 407 4.85 3.97 18.07
CA PHE A 407 6.20 3.62 18.49
C PHE A 407 7.26 4.62 17.98
N PHE A 408 7.11 5.12 16.75
CA PHE A 408 8.11 6.00 16.13
C PHE A 408 7.83 7.49 16.31
N PHE A 409 6.57 7.90 16.52
CA PHE A 409 6.13 9.30 16.43
C PHE A 409 5.21 9.74 17.58
N GLY A 410 4.79 8.81 18.46
CA GLY A 410 3.90 9.05 19.60
C GLY A 410 4.59 9.50 20.87
#